data_8c25c1d0f4be0045d787e1171bc7c0c8
#
_entry.id   8c25c1d0f4be0045d787e1171bc7c0c8
#
_cell.length_a   1.000
_cell.length_b   1.000
_cell.length_c   1.000
_cell.angle_alpha   90.00
_cell.angle_beta   90.00
_cell.angle_gamma   90.00
#
_symmetry.space_group_name_H-M   'P 1'
#
loop_
_entity.id
_entity.type
_entity.pdbx_description
1 polymer ?
#
loop_
_entity_poly.entity_id
_entity_poly.type
_entity_poly.pdbx_seq_one_letter_code
_entity_poly.pdbx_strand_id
1 'polypeptide(L)'
;MNSLGNLENYQKGFNESVVDITEPRIYFGLQTNDTIVTNSKTKKEFDYLSPDGSNVTNEYNGQAGLKLGFFDRMVFAISHGDTKLAFSSDISSESKIIANRNIINRAKAIMPYLVYDENPYLVVSDEGRLVWVLDAYTTSNYYPYSQKITVNNKEINYIRNSVKVLIDAYDGTTKFYITDRTDPIIMAYWKAYKGLFVDLDEKIPEGISKHFVYPEYLYNIQANVLKRYHNVQADVLYRAEDVWEVSTYNLTGNSSNTISQIQPYYTMVKTIDNSQNTLGLVVPYTISGKQNIVSYLVGSYQNGEANLKLYTYPEDSNVLGLMQLDTQIEQNEEIYKQIASLNVSGTKLTKNIVVVPVNNKLLYVEAIYQQYINEENALPILKKIVVASGNKVAIGNDLKEAFSNLVSQNAIGIEIENTEDIEDLIELIIKANNNLEQSSANGDWEMMGKDVEKLQSLVKKLEETYNKEKSKNNDLDITLDNTENKTENEKDKVI
;
A
#
# COMPACT_ATOMS: atom_id res chain seq x y z
N MET A 1 7.53 17.38 4.47
CA MET A 1 8.02 18.28 5.55
C MET A 1 9.22 17.64 6.20
N ASN A 2 10.27 18.40 6.50
CA ASN A 2 11.38 17.88 7.29
C ASN A 2 10.94 17.63 8.75
N SER A 3 11.79 17.01 9.55
CA SER A 3 11.54 16.72 10.98
C SER A 3 11.20 17.94 11.86
N LEU A 4 11.34 19.14 11.33
CA LEU A 4 11.05 20.41 12.00
C LEU A 4 9.86 21.14 11.37
N GLY A 5 9.17 20.54 10.37
CA GLY A 5 8.08 21.20 9.64
C GLY A 5 8.50 22.36 8.75
N ASN A 6 9.79 22.49 8.43
CA ASN A 6 10.33 23.59 7.67
C ASN A 6 10.10 23.39 6.16
N LEU A 7 9.32 24.28 5.54
CA LEU A 7 9.01 24.29 4.12
C LEU A 7 10.23 24.46 3.19
N GLU A 8 11.29 25.09 3.69
CA GLU A 8 12.51 25.34 2.90
C GLU A 8 13.22 24.03 2.50
N ASN A 9 13.30 23.05 3.40
CA ASN A 9 13.85 21.74 3.08
C ASN A 9 12.90 20.90 2.20
N TYR A 10 11.61 21.19 2.24
CA TYR A 10 10.64 20.57 1.36
C TYR A 10 10.82 21.08 -0.07
N GLN A 11 11.01 22.37 -0.27
CA GLN A 11 11.32 22.95 -1.58
C GLN A 11 12.66 22.44 -2.15
N LYS A 12 13.71 22.31 -1.33
CA LYS A 12 14.97 21.69 -1.77
C LYS A 12 14.80 20.22 -2.15
N GLY A 13 14.03 19.45 -1.39
CA GLY A 13 13.71 18.06 -1.71
C GLY A 13 12.91 17.95 -3.01
N PHE A 14 12.00 18.89 -3.28
CA PHE A 14 11.25 18.95 -4.55
C PHE A 14 12.09 19.44 -5.72
N ASN A 15 13.02 20.36 -5.53
CA ASN A 15 13.93 20.82 -6.59
C ASN A 15 14.96 19.74 -7.00
N GLU A 16 15.18 18.75 -6.14
CA GLU A 16 15.98 17.55 -6.44
C GLU A 16 15.11 16.38 -6.96
N SER A 17 13.79 16.48 -6.84
CA SER A 17 12.86 15.46 -7.31
C SER A 17 12.45 15.73 -8.77
N VAL A 18 12.18 14.65 -9.50
CA VAL A 18 11.77 14.63 -10.92
C VAL A 18 10.39 15.28 -11.15
N VAL A 19 9.70 15.73 -10.10
CA VAL A 19 8.33 16.26 -10.17
C VAL A 19 8.36 17.79 -10.05
N ASP A 20 8.08 18.47 -11.13
CA ASP A 20 7.97 19.94 -11.18
C ASP A 20 6.50 20.35 -10.96
N ILE A 21 6.22 21.11 -9.87
CA ILE A 21 4.89 21.63 -9.57
C ILE A 21 4.87 23.12 -9.91
N THR A 22 4.13 23.46 -10.96
CA THR A 22 4.03 24.84 -11.46
C THR A 22 3.03 25.67 -10.66
N GLU A 23 1.97 25.07 -10.13
CA GLU A 23 0.97 25.73 -9.29
C GLU A 23 0.60 24.86 -8.07
N PRO A 24 1.18 25.14 -6.89
CA PRO A 24 0.99 24.32 -5.68
C PRO A 24 -0.28 24.68 -4.89
N ARG A 25 -0.99 25.77 -5.25
CA ARG A 25 -2.12 26.27 -4.47
C ARG A 25 -3.38 25.47 -4.74
N ILE A 26 -4.09 25.14 -3.67
CA ILE A 26 -5.32 24.34 -3.72
C ILE A 26 -6.50 25.22 -3.31
N TYR A 27 -7.27 25.66 -4.30
CA TYR A 27 -8.55 26.35 -4.07
C TYR A 27 -9.71 25.38 -3.99
N PHE A 28 -9.59 24.19 -4.61
CA PHE A 28 -10.57 23.11 -4.61
C PHE A 28 -9.92 21.85 -4.03
N GLY A 29 -10.47 21.34 -2.93
CA GLY A 29 -9.90 20.20 -2.22
C GLY A 29 -10.94 19.48 -1.35
N LEU A 30 -10.46 18.57 -0.50
CA LEU A 30 -11.33 17.76 0.38
C LEU A 30 -11.86 18.54 1.59
N GLN A 31 -11.08 19.49 2.09
CA GLN A 31 -11.41 20.25 3.31
C GLN A 31 -11.80 21.69 3.04
N THR A 32 -11.88 22.10 1.78
CA THR A 32 -12.24 23.45 1.36
C THR A 32 -13.77 23.62 1.32
N ASN A 33 -14.42 23.68 2.47
CA ASN A 33 -15.89 23.70 2.56
C ASN A 33 -16.48 25.11 2.47
N ASP A 34 -15.69 26.16 2.73
CA ASP A 34 -16.17 27.53 2.77
C ASP A 34 -16.29 28.16 1.37
N THR A 35 -17.29 29.02 1.20
CA THR A 35 -17.35 29.94 0.09
C THR A 35 -16.39 31.09 0.37
N ILE A 36 -15.57 31.47 -0.61
CA ILE A 36 -14.58 32.52 -0.47
C ILE A 36 -14.79 33.62 -1.50
N VAL A 37 -14.31 34.82 -1.16
CA VAL A 37 -14.17 35.95 -2.10
C VAL A 37 -12.70 36.17 -2.39
N THR A 38 -12.30 36.06 -3.64
CA THR A 38 -10.93 36.31 -4.11
C THR A 38 -10.81 37.69 -4.72
N ASN A 39 -9.57 38.17 -4.85
CA ASN A 39 -9.26 39.46 -5.46
C ASN A 39 -10.00 40.65 -4.78
N SER A 40 -9.99 40.66 -3.45
CA SER A 40 -10.52 41.77 -2.68
C SER A 40 -9.63 43.00 -2.81
N LYS A 41 -10.27 44.21 -2.76
CA LYS A 41 -9.60 45.48 -3.05
C LYS A 41 -8.49 45.83 -2.05
N THR A 42 -8.68 45.53 -0.78
CA THR A 42 -7.78 45.99 0.30
C THR A 42 -7.05 44.85 1.01
N LYS A 43 -7.58 43.65 0.91
CA LYS A 43 -7.00 42.45 1.58
C LYS A 43 -6.48 41.46 0.55
N LYS A 44 -5.18 41.26 0.57
CA LYS A 44 -4.56 40.19 -0.21
C LYS A 44 -4.77 38.83 0.47
N GLU A 45 -4.84 37.82 -0.35
CA GLU A 45 -4.96 36.43 0.13
C GLU A 45 -3.65 36.00 0.81
N PHE A 46 -3.74 35.48 2.03
CA PHE A 46 -2.59 34.88 2.71
C PHE A 46 -2.23 33.55 2.01
N ASP A 47 -0.97 33.37 1.69
CA ASP A 47 -0.46 32.14 1.08
C ASP A 47 0.31 31.29 2.10
N TYR A 48 1.47 31.79 2.56
CA TYR A 48 2.27 31.11 3.57
C TYR A 48 3.16 32.10 4.32
N LEU A 49 3.80 31.58 5.41
CA LEU A 49 4.82 32.33 6.13
C LEU A 49 6.19 32.11 5.48
N SER A 50 6.85 33.19 5.11
CA SER A 50 8.24 33.16 4.68
C SER A 50 9.17 32.73 5.85
N PRO A 51 10.39 32.20 5.58
CA PRO A 51 11.35 31.84 6.62
C PRO A 51 11.71 32.97 7.59
N ASP A 52 11.61 34.23 7.15
CA ASP A 52 11.82 35.42 7.99
C ASP A 52 10.60 35.79 8.85
N GLY A 53 9.50 35.03 8.78
CA GLY A 53 8.27 35.27 9.51
C GLY A 53 7.32 36.27 8.86
N SER A 54 7.63 36.78 7.66
CA SER A 54 6.73 37.66 6.91
C SER A 54 5.64 36.90 6.19
N ASN A 55 4.46 37.52 6.05
CA ASN A 55 3.33 36.94 5.30
C ASN A 55 3.59 37.06 3.79
N VAL A 56 3.63 35.93 3.09
CA VAL A 56 3.54 35.91 1.63
C VAL A 56 2.08 35.94 1.24
N THR A 57 1.76 36.78 0.28
CA THR A 57 0.37 36.99 -0.22
C THR A 57 0.25 36.59 -1.68
N ASN A 58 -0.93 36.09 -2.06
CA ASN A 58 -1.28 35.70 -3.42
C ASN A 58 -2.48 36.54 -3.94
N GLU A 59 -2.61 36.59 -5.26
CA GLU A 59 -3.80 37.03 -5.96
C GLU A 59 -4.28 35.92 -6.88
N TYR A 60 -5.54 35.56 -6.78
CA TYR A 60 -6.10 34.46 -7.57
C TYR A 60 -6.22 34.87 -9.05
N ASN A 61 -5.50 34.21 -9.92
CA ASN A 61 -5.48 34.44 -11.36
C ASN A 61 -6.27 33.37 -12.16
N GLY A 62 -6.92 32.42 -11.46
CA GLY A 62 -7.65 31.33 -12.09
C GLY A 62 -8.98 31.77 -12.71
N GLN A 63 -9.59 30.85 -13.45
CA GLN A 63 -10.85 31.11 -14.17
C GLN A 63 -12.08 30.88 -13.29
N ALA A 64 -11.97 30.18 -12.15
CA ALA A 64 -13.11 29.89 -11.30
C ALA A 64 -13.71 31.16 -10.67
N GLY A 65 -14.96 30.99 -10.26
CA GLY A 65 -15.74 32.02 -9.56
C GLY A 65 -16.55 32.91 -10.46
N LEU A 66 -17.58 33.50 -9.85
CA LEU A 66 -18.45 34.48 -10.49
C LEU A 66 -18.00 35.88 -10.08
N LYS A 67 -17.89 36.79 -11.06
CA LYS A 67 -17.62 38.19 -10.77
C LYS A 67 -18.77 38.79 -9.96
N LEU A 68 -18.40 39.56 -8.93
CA LEU A 68 -19.36 40.15 -7.99
C LEU A 68 -19.85 41.54 -8.45
N GLY A 69 -20.76 41.58 -9.45
CA GLY A 69 -21.52 42.78 -9.76
C GLY A 69 -22.46 43.16 -8.62
N PHE A 70 -23.05 44.34 -8.69
CA PHE A 70 -23.94 44.87 -7.62
C PHE A 70 -25.10 43.90 -7.32
N PHE A 71 -25.78 43.39 -8.34
CA PHE A 71 -26.91 42.45 -8.16
C PHE A 71 -26.43 41.08 -7.65
N ASP A 72 -25.31 40.58 -8.14
CA ASP A 72 -24.74 39.30 -7.70
C ASP A 72 -24.39 39.34 -6.23
N ARG A 73 -23.80 40.45 -5.75
CA ARG A 73 -23.51 40.66 -4.32
C ARG A 73 -24.78 40.60 -3.47
N MET A 74 -25.87 41.19 -3.90
CA MET A 74 -27.15 41.15 -3.17
C MET A 74 -27.72 39.72 -3.12
N VAL A 75 -27.69 39.01 -4.24
CA VAL A 75 -28.17 37.61 -4.32
C VAL A 75 -27.32 36.70 -3.41
N PHE A 76 -26.01 36.78 -3.47
CA PHE A 76 -25.14 35.97 -2.62
C PHE A 76 -25.26 36.37 -1.14
N ALA A 77 -25.41 37.65 -0.80
CA ALA A 77 -25.63 38.11 0.56
C ALA A 77 -26.90 37.48 1.18
N ILE A 78 -27.99 37.49 0.42
CA ILE A 78 -29.27 36.89 0.83
C ILE A 78 -29.10 35.34 0.96
N SER A 79 -28.48 34.69 -0.05
CA SER A 79 -28.33 33.26 -0.09
C SER A 79 -27.46 32.71 1.06
N HIS A 80 -26.42 33.47 1.45
CA HIS A 80 -25.49 33.06 2.52
C HIS A 80 -25.83 33.70 3.87
N GLY A 81 -26.83 34.58 3.94
CA GLY A 81 -27.18 35.29 5.17
C GLY A 81 -26.09 36.26 5.67
N ASP A 82 -25.19 36.71 4.78
CA ASP A 82 -24.05 37.57 5.10
C ASP A 82 -24.15 38.93 4.47
N THR A 83 -24.56 39.93 5.27
CA THR A 83 -24.67 41.33 4.83
C THR A 83 -23.34 41.94 4.41
N LYS A 84 -22.20 41.41 4.84
CA LYS A 84 -20.87 41.91 4.42
C LYS A 84 -20.66 41.71 2.92
N LEU A 85 -21.19 40.66 2.34
CA LEU A 85 -21.12 40.43 0.89
C LEU A 85 -21.80 41.58 0.10
N ALA A 86 -22.91 42.13 0.63
CA ALA A 86 -23.63 43.22 -0.01
C ALA A 86 -22.92 44.58 0.13
N PHE A 87 -22.42 44.88 1.34
CA PHE A 87 -22.06 46.25 1.72
C PHE A 87 -20.57 46.48 1.95
N SER A 88 -19.71 45.45 1.88
CA SER A 88 -18.25 45.62 2.08
C SER A 88 -17.64 46.51 0.98
N SER A 89 -16.84 47.49 1.40
CA SER A 89 -16.02 48.30 0.50
C SER A 89 -14.81 47.55 -0.09
N ASP A 90 -14.47 46.40 0.51
CA ASP A 90 -13.35 45.56 0.07
C ASP A 90 -13.69 44.76 -1.19
N ILE A 91 -14.96 44.57 -1.49
CA ILE A 91 -15.42 43.86 -2.68
C ILE A 91 -15.55 44.84 -3.85
N SER A 92 -14.89 44.55 -4.96
CA SER A 92 -14.92 45.30 -6.20
C SER A 92 -15.57 44.51 -7.35
N SER A 93 -15.70 45.12 -8.52
CA SER A 93 -16.13 44.44 -9.76
C SER A 93 -15.16 43.36 -10.23
N GLU A 94 -13.90 43.39 -9.79
CA GLU A 94 -12.88 42.39 -10.12
C GLU A 94 -12.85 41.22 -9.12
N SER A 95 -13.53 41.41 -7.98
CA SER A 95 -13.65 40.34 -7.00
C SER A 95 -14.53 39.21 -7.52
N LYS A 96 -14.14 37.97 -7.24
CA LYS A 96 -14.88 36.76 -7.60
C LYS A 96 -15.32 35.99 -6.36
N ILE A 97 -16.51 35.45 -6.38
CA ILE A 97 -16.98 34.51 -5.36
C ILE A 97 -16.78 33.08 -5.86
N ILE A 98 -16.11 32.26 -5.08
CA ILE A 98 -15.86 30.85 -5.38
C ILE A 98 -16.61 30.01 -4.36
N ALA A 99 -17.57 29.22 -4.83
CA ALA A 99 -18.38 28.29 -4.04
C ALA A 99 -18.19 26.85 -4.49
N ASN A 100 -18.74 25.89 -3.74
CA ASN A 100 -18.62 24.45 -4.01
C ASN A 100 -17.16 24.02 -4.21
N ARG A 101 -16.32 24.41 -3.27
CA ARG A 101 -14.87 24.17 -3.31
C ARG A 101 -14.49 22.75 -2.90
N ASN A 102 -15.32 22.10 -2.08
CA ASN A 102 -15.13 20.68 -1.79
C ASN A 102 -15.38 19.85 -3.06
N ILE A 103 -14.38 19.09 -3.49
CA ILE A 103 -14.38 18.42 -4.80
C ILE A 103 -15.46 17.34 -4.91
N ILE A 104 -15.74 16.61 -3.82
CA ILE A 104 -16.80 15.58 -3.82
C ILE A 104 -18.17 16.25 -3.91
N ASN A 105 -18.41 17.30 -3.12
CA ASN A 105 -19.66 18.04 -3.15
C ASN A 105 -19.86 18.73 -4.50
N ARG A 106 -18.78 19.24 -5.09
CA ARG A 106 -18.78 19.82 -6.43
C ARG A 106 -19.20 18.82 -7.50
N ALA A 107 -18.59 17.64 -7.51
CA ALA A 107 -18.94 16.57 -8.44
C ALA A 107 -20.39 16.10 -8.26
N LYS A 108 -20.84 15.93 -7.00
CA LYS A 108 -22.24 15.59 -6.66
C LYS A 108 -23.24 16.65 -7.11
N ALA A 109 -22.89 17.93 -7.03
CA ALA A 109 -23.75 19.02 -7.49
C ALA A 109 -23.90 19.05 -9.02
N ILE A 110 -22.87 18.65 -9.76
CA ILE A 110 -22.88 18.58 -11.22
C ILE A 110 -23.62 17.32 -11.69
N MET A 111 -23.32 16.15 -11.09
CA MET A 111 -23.90 14.87 -11.48
C MET A 111 -24.36 14.07 -10.24
N PRO A 112 -25.58 14.34 -9.73
CA PRO A 112 -26.08 13.75 -8.47
C PRO A 112 -26.49 12.27 -8.59
N TYR A 113 -26.53 11.70 -9.79
CA TYR A 113 -26.98 10.33 -10.03
C TYR A 113 -25.89 9.26 -9.91
N LEU A 114 -24.62 9.69 -9.78
CA LEU A 114 -23.49 8.81 -9.53
C LEU A 114 -23.22 8.65 -8.03
N VAL A 115 -22.65 7.52 -7.66
CA VAL A 115 -22.03 7.31 -6.36
C VAL A 115 -20.54 7.66 -6.49
N TYR A 116 -20.01 8.41 -5.55
CA TYR A 116 -18.63 8.88 -5.58
C TYR A 116 -17.81 8.21 -4.49
N ASP A 117 -16.56 7.88 -4.82
CA ASP A 117 -15.59 7.41 -3.83
C ASP A 117 -15.34 8.48 -2.78
N GLU A 118 -15.10 8.09 -1.54
CA GLU A 118 -14.81 8.99 -0.43
C GLU A 118 -13.30 9.31 -0.32
N ASN A 119 -12.46 8.57 -1.04
CA ASN A 119 -11.00 8.65 -1.01
C ASN A 119 -10.40 9.09 -2.37
N PRO A 120 -10.72 10.31 -2.88
CA PRO A 120 -10.04 10.83 -4.06
C PRO A 120 -8.56 11.09 -3.78
N TYR A 121 -7.73 11.03 -4.80
CA TYR A 121 -6.30 11.25 -4.69
C TYR A 121 -5.81 12.34 -5.65
N LEU A 122 -4.68 12.95 -5.28
CA LEU A 122 -4.09 14.07 -6.01
C LEU A 122 -2.96 13.56 -6.90
N VAL A 123 -2.96 14.00 -8.15
CA VAL A 123 -1.94 13.67 -9.16
C VAL A 123 -1.32 14.96 -9.68
N VAL A 124 -0.02 14.95 -9.93
CA VAL A 124 0.66 16.03 -10.65
C VAL A 124 0.64 15.69 -12.14
N SER A 125 0.04 16.57 -12.94
CA SER A 125 0.01 16.40 -14.41
C SER A 125 1.38 16.65 -15.03
N ASP A 126 1.54 16.30 -16.32
CA ASP A 126 2.79 16.55 -17.06
C ASP A 126 3.11 18.06 -17.17
N GLU A 127 2.11 18.95 -17.03
CA GLU A 127 2.29 20.41 -16.97
C GLU A 127 2.57 20.94 -15.55
N GLY A 128 2.77 20.07 -14.56
CA GLY A 128 3.00 20.46 -13.18
C GLY A 128 1.75 20.97 -12.43
N ARG A 129 0.54 20.70 -12.96
CA ARG A 129 -0.73 21.08 -12.31
C ARG A 129 -1.19 19.98 -11.36
N LEU A 130 -1.80 20.41 -10.26
CA LEU A 130 -2.41 19.49 -9.30
C LEU A 130 -3.84 19.14 -9.76
N VAL A 131 -4.10 17.86 -9.98
CA VAL A 131 -5.40 17.35 -10.45
C VAL A 131 -5.91 16.27 -9.50
N TRP A 132 -7.10 16.46 -8.95
CA TRP A 132 -7.81 15.43 -8.20
C TRP A 132 -8.40 14.39 -9.14
N VAL A 133 -8.17 13.14 -8.81
CA VAL A 133 -8.82 11.99 -9.44
C VAL A 133 -9.86 11.44 -8.48
N LEU A 134 -11.11 11.46 -8.90
CA LEU A 134 -12.25 10.99 -8.11
C LEU A 134 -12.98 9.90 -8.88
N ASP A 135 -13.06 8.71 -8.29
CA ASP A 135 -13.81 7.60 -8.84
C ASP A 135 -15.31 7.79 -8.67
N ALA A 136 -16.07 7.45 -9.70
CA ALA A 136 -17.52 7.52 -9.66
C ALA A 136 -18.16 6.26 -10.25
N TYR A 137 -19.28 5.87 -9.66
CA TYR A 137 -19.92 4.59 -9.90
C TYR A 137 -21.36 4.77 -10.36
N THR A 138 -21.75 3.93 -11.30
CA THR A 138 -23.16 3.63 -11.57
C THR A 138 -23.62 2.52 -10.64
N THR A 139 -24.82 2.63 -10.10
CA THR A 139 -25.41 1.64 -9.19
C THR A 139 -26.86 1.36 -9.54
N SER A 140 -27.34 0.15 -9.23
CA SER A 140 -28.74 -0.22 -9.30
C SER A 140 -29.09 -1.24 -8.23
N ASN A 141 -30.36 -1.32 -7.85
CA ASN A 141 -30.91 -2.37 -7.00
C ASN A 141 -31.94 -3.25 -7.73
N TYR A 142 -31.97 -3.15 -9.07
CA TYR A 142 -32.93 -3.84 -9.93
C TYR A 142 -32.30 -4.88 -10.87
N TYR A 143 -31.00 -5.20 -10.67
CA TYR A 143 -30.36 -6.20 -11.53
C TYR A 143 -30.93 -7.58 -11.24
N PRO A 144 -31.43 -8.31 -12.28
CA PRO A 144 -32.09 -9.57 -12.06
C PRO A 144 -31.15 -10.68 -11.57
N TYR A 145 -31.61 -11.52 -10.67
CA TYR A 145 -30.89 -12.67 -10.09
C TYR A 145 -29.61 -12.35 -9.32
N SER A 146 -29.32 -11.11 -9.04
CA SER A 146 -28.18 -10.69 -8.23
C SER A 146 -28.62 -10.43 -6.79
N GLN A 147 -27.85 -10.93 -5.82
CA GLN A 147 -28.11 -10.69 -4.40
C GLN A 147 -27.91 -9.20 -4.07
N LYS A 148 -28.84 -8.63 -3.32
CA LYS A 148 -28.70 -7.28 -2.79
C LYS A 148 -27.76 -7.25 -1.61
N ILE A 149 -26.95 -6.21 -1.55
CA ILE A 149 -26.08 -5.86 -0.42
C ILE A 149 -26.39 -4.45 0.05
N THR A 150 -26.17 -4.18 1.32
CA THR A 150 -26.31 -2.84 1.88
C THR A 150 -24.94 -2.17 1.97
N VAL A 151 -24.79 -1.04 1.28
CA VAL A 151 -23.58 -0.24 1.31
C VAL A 151 -23.97 1.22 1.58
N ASN A 152 -23.38 1.84 2.60
CA ASN A 152 -23.70 3.22 3.00
C ASN A 152 -25.23 3.47 3.15
N ASN A 153 -25.93 2.55 3.81
CA ASN A 153 -27.39 2.58 4.04
C ASN A 153 -28.24 2.54 2.75
N LYS A 154 -27.68 2.12 1.62
CA LYS A 154 -28.40 1.88 0.37
C LYS A 154 -28.28 0.43 -0.05
N GLU A 155 -29.40 -0.17 -0.47
CA GLU A 155 -29.39 -1.48 -1.11
C GLU A 155 -28.96 -1.33 -2.56
N ILE A 156 -27.94 -2.09 -2.96
CA ILE A 156 -27.49 -2.20 -4.35
C ILE A 156 -27.26 -3.67 -4.70
N ASN A 157 -27.39 -4.03 -5.97
CA ASN A 157 -27.01 -5.31 -6.52
C ASN A 157 -26.33 -5.21 -7.89
N TYR A 158 -25.93 -4.00 -8.25
CA TYR A 158 -25.14 -3.66 -9.41
C TYR A 158 -24.27 -2.44 -9.09
N ILE A 159 -22.99 -2.53 -9.42
CA ILE A 159 -22.04 -1.42 -9.32
C ILE A 159 -20.97 -1.55 -10.39
N ARG A 160 -20.62 -0.42 -11.04
CA ARG A 160 -19.47 -0.33 -11.94
C ARG A 160 -18.72 0.99 -11.74
N ASN A 161 -17.40 0.95 -11.82
CA ASN A 161 -16.56 2.14 -11.85
C ASN A 161 -16.49 2.68 -13.29
N SER A 162 -17.56 3.29 -13.74
CA SER A 162 -17.74 3.69 -15.13
C SER A 162 -17.25 5.09 -15.44
N VAL A 163 -16.89 5.87 -14.41
CA VAL A 163 -16.50 7.28 -14.60
C VAL A 163 -15.28 7.61 -13.73
N LYS A 164 -14.30 8.28 -14.33
CA LYS A 164 -13.24 9.01 -13.64
C LYS A 164 -13.53 10.51 -13.75
N VAL A 165 -13.58 11.20 -12.61
CA VAL A 165 -13.78 12.64 -12.55
C VAL A 165 -12.44 13.29 -12.26
N LEU A 166 -11.99 14.17 -13.16
CA LEU A 166 -10.78 14.96 -12.99
C LEU A 166 -11.14 16.37 -12.60
N ILE A 167 -10.57 16.87 -11.50
CA ILE A 167 -10.85 18.20 -10.97
C ILE A 167 -9.53 18.94 -10.76
N ASP A 168 -9.33 20.04 -11.47
CA ASP A 168 -8.17 20.90 -11.28
C ASP A 168 -8.22 21.53 -9.88
N ALA A 169 -7.16 21.40 -9.10
CA ALA A 169 -7.12 21.86 -7.72
C ALA A 169 -7.08 23.38 -7.58
N TYR A 170 -6.63 24.09 -8.61
CA TYR A 170 -6.57 25.56 -8.63
C TYR A 170 -7.83 26.17 -9.24
N ASP A 171 -8.28 25.70 -10.41
CA ASP A 171 -9.39 26.28 -11.15
C ASP A 171 -10.75 25.60 -10.89
N GLY A 172 -10.76 24.43 -10.26
CA GLY A 172 -11.98 23.65 -10.04
C GLY A 172 -12.65 23.16 -11.32
N THR A 173 -11.98 23.23 -12.47
CA THR A 173 -12.47 22.67 -13.72
C THR A 173 -12.73 21.19 -13.53
N THR A 174 -13.95 20.74 -13.80
CA THR A 174 -14.40 19.37 -13.52
C THR A 174 -14.76 18.68 -14.81
N LYS A 175 -14.08 17.57 -15.13
CA LYS A 175 -14.30 16.78 -16.34
C LYS A 175 -14.69 15.35 -15.96
N PHE A 176 -15.77 14.83 -16.55
CA PHE A 176 -16.28 13.49 -16.34
C PHE A 176 -15.89 12.61 -17.54
N TYR A 177 -14.96 11.68 -17.35
CA TYR A 177 -14.51 10.72 -18.37
C TYR A 177 -15.20 9.38 -18.18
N ILE A 178 -15.86 8.88 -19.22
CA ILE A 178 -16.43 7.53 -19.22
C ILE A 178 -15.30 6.53 -19.49
N THR A 179 -15.04 5.66 -18.54
CA THR A 179 -13.99 4.63 -18.61
C THR A 179 -14.54 3.25 -18.97
N ASP A 180 -15.82 2.98 -18.70
CA ASP A 180 -16.48 1.74 -19.08
C ASP A 180 -17.66 2.00 -20.02
N ARG A 181 -17.40 1.87 -21.32
CA ARG A 181 -18.43 2.03 -22.37
C ARG A 181 -19.40 0.86 -22.48
N THR A 182 -19.10 -0.25 -21.80
CA THR A 182 -19.99 -1.44 -21.78
C THR A 182 -21.08 -1.32 -20.73
N ASP A 183 -20.99 -0.34 -19.82
CA ASP A 183 -22.02 -0.07 -18.83
C ASP A 183 -23.24 0.60 -19.45
N PRO A 184 -24.41 -0.06 -19.51
CA PRO A 184 -25.60 0.51 -20.13
C PRO A 184 -26.16 1.72 -19.40
N ILE A 185 -25.93 1.83 -18.07
CA ILE A 185 -26.43 2.94 -17.27
C ILE A 185 -25.67 4.23 -17.62
N ILE A 186 -24.33 4.16 -17.64
CA ILE A 186 -23.55 5.36 -17.97
C ILE A 186 -23.77 5.80 -19.43
N MET A 187 -23.92 4.83 -20.34
CA MET A 187 -24.22 5.14 -21.74
C MET A 187 -25.59 5.78 -21.92
N ALA A 188 -26.58 5.43 -21.08
CA ALA A 188 -27.87 6.09 -21.06
C ALA A 188 -27.74 7.56 -20.53
N TYR A 189 -26.96 7.76 -19.47
CA TYR A 189 -26.69 9.12 -18.96
C TYR A 189 -25.94 9.98 -19.98
N TRP A 190 -24.93 9.43 -20.65
CA TRP A 190 -24.22 10.14 -21.71
C TRP A 190 -25.14 10.64 -22.84
N LYS A 191 -26.11 9.80 -23.23
CA LYS A 191 -27.10 10.18 -24.23
C LYS A 191 -28.09 11.23 -23.72
N ALA A 192 -28.48 11.13 -22.44
CA ALA A 192 -29.48 12.02 -21.84
C ALA A 192 -28.91 13.41 -21.50
N TYR A 193 -27.66 13.46 -21.04
CA TYR A 193 -26.98 14.67 -20.55
C TYR A 193 -25.84 15.07 -21.48
N LYS A 194 -26.19 15.48 -22.70
CA LYS A 194 -25.21 15.93 -23.70
C LYS A 194 -24.35 17.09 -23.18
N GLY A 195 -23.04 16.96 -23.35
CA GLY A 195 -22.07 18.00 -22.95
C GLY A 195 -21.67 17.97 -21.47
N LEU A 196 -22.23 17.06 -20.65
CA LEU A 196 -21.81 16.86 -19.26
C LEU A 196 -20.54 16.01 -19.19
N PHE A 197 -20.47 14.99 -20.00
CA PHE A 197 -19.31 14.11 -20.11
C PHE A 197 -18.38 14.61 -21.20
N VAL A 198 -17.11 14.34 -21.04
CA VAL A 198 -16.12 14.53 -22.08
C VAL A 198 -16.46 13.62 -23.28
N ASP A 199 -16.14 14.06 -24.49
CA ASP A 199 -16.39 13.28 -25.69
C ASP A 199 -15.69 11.91 -25.60
N LEU A 200 -16.39 10.87 -26.07
CA LEU A 200 -15.88 9.48 -25.95
C LEU A 200 -14.53 9.27 -26.64
N ASP A 201 -14.21 10.09 -27.64
CA ASP A 201 -12.95 9.99 -28.38
C ASP A 201 -11.81 10.78 -27.72
N GLU A 202 -12.12 11.70 -26.79
CA GLU A 202 -11.11 12.39 -25.99
C GLU A 202 -10.55 11.46 -24.93
N LYS A 203 -9.26 11.21 -25.00
CA LYS A 203 -8.55 10.37 -24.02
C LYS A 203 -8.20 11.16 -22.76
N ILE A 204 -8.21 10.47 -21.65
CA ILE A 204 -7.61 10.98 -20.42
C ILE A 204 -6.12 11.21 -20.66
N PRO A 205 -5.56 12.37 -20.24
CA PRO A 205 -4.12 12.63 -20.37
C PRO A 205 -3.29 11.50 -19.76
N GLU A 206 -2.27 11.04 -20.49
CA GLU A 206 -1.44 9.91 -20.08
C GLU A 206 -0.73 10.18 -18.76
N GLY A 207 -0.23 11.42 -18.56
CA GLY A 207 0.38 11.86 -17.31
C GLY A 207 -0.52 11.70 -16.09
N ILE A 208 -1.84 11.62 -16.27
CA ILE A 208 -2.81 11.36 -15.18
C ILE A 208 -3.23 9.90 -15.14
N SER A 209 -3.54 9.30 -16.30
CA SER A 209 -4.09 7.94 -16.35
C SER A 209 -3.11 6.86 -15.87
N LYS A 210 -1.79 7.07 -16.05
CA LYS A 210 -0.75 6.15 -15.52
C LYS A 210 -0.68 6.10 -13.98
N HIS A 211 -1.30 7.06 -13.30
CA HIS A 211 -1.42 7.11 -11.84
C HIS A 211 -2.73 6.54 -11.30
N PHE A 212 -3.56 5.97 -12.17
CA PHE A 212 -4.80 5.35 -11.71
C PHE A 212 -4.52 4.15 -10.83
N VAL A 213 -5.27 4.06 -9.76
CA VAL A 213 -5.22 2.96 -8.81
C VAL A 213 -6.56 2.22 -8.78
N TYR A 214 -6.56 1.01 -8.25
CA TYR A 214 -7.81 0.26 -8.08
C TYR A 214 -8.68 0.96 -7.03
N PRO A 215 -9.98 1.27 -7.33
CA PRO A 215 -10.82 2.05 -6.43
C PRO A 215 -11.14 1.28 -5.14
N GLU A 216 -10.85 1.88 -3.99
CA GLU A 216 -11.00 1.24 -2.69
C GLU A 216 -12.46 0.91 -2.36
N TYR A 217 -13.38 1.81 -2.67
CA TYR A 217 -14.81 1.58 -2.42
C TYR A 217 -15.35 0.34 -3.16
N LEU A 218 -15.03 0.20 -4.45
CA LEU A 218 -15.39 -0.97 -5.24
C LEU A 218 -14.70 -2.24 -4.72
N TYR A 219 -13.42 -2.13 -4.40
CA TYR A 219 -12.64 -3.25 -3.87
C TYR A 219 -13.24 -3.79 -2.57
N ASN A 220 -13.63 -2.92 -1.64
CA ASN A 220 -14.25 -3.29 -0.38
C ASN A 220 -15.55 -4.09 -0.59
N ILE A 221 -16.38 -3.67 -1.55
CA ILE A 221 -17.61 -4.39 -1.93
C ILE A 221 -17.27 -5.76 -2.49
N GLN A 222 -16.35 -5.84 -3.42
CA GLN A 222 -15.93 -7.09 -4.06
C GLN A 222 -15.26 -8.03 -3.06
N ALA A 223 -14.40 -7.52 -2.19
CA ALA A 223 -13.78 -8.30 -1.12
C ALA A 223 -14.81 -8.91 -0.16
N ASN A 224 -15.86 -8.16 0.18
CA ASN A 224 -16.95 -8.67 1.01
C ASN A 224 -17.82 -9.73 0.29
N VAL A 225 -18.08 -9.55 -1.00
CA VAL A 225 -18.82 -10.52 -1.81
C VAL A 225 -18.04 -11.82 -1.93
N LEU A 226 -16.72 -11.76 -2.15
CA LEU A 226 -15.85 -12.92 -2.29
C LEU A 226 -15.80 -13.81 -1.05
N LYS A 227 -16.04 -13.30 0.16
CA LYS A 227 -16.09 -14.13 1.39
C LYS A 227 -16.99 -15.37 1.24
N ARG A 228 -17.99 -15.27 0.41
CA ARG A 228 -18.96 -16.35 0.16
C ARG A 228 -18.91 -16.86 -1.28
N TYR A 229 -18.78 -15.95 -2.25
CA TYR A 229 -18.88 -16.24 -3.68
C TYR A 229 -17.57 -16.66 -4.34
N HIS A 230 -16.48 -16.85 -3.58
CA HIS A 230 -15.29 -17.54 -4.07
C HIS A 230 -15.59 -19.02 -4.37
N ASN A 231 -16.59 -19.58 -3.70
CA ASN A 231 -17.00 -20.96 -3.88
C ASN A 231 -17.96 -21.08 -5.07
N VAL A 232 -17.59 -21.88 -6.06
CA VAL A 232 -18.36 -22.11 -7.28
C VAL A 232 -19.29 -23.34 -7.20
N GLN A 233 -19.18 -24.13 -6.13
CA GLN A 233 -20.01 -25.32 -5.92
C GLN A 233 -21.33 -24.92 -5.24
N ALA A 234 -22.44 -25.13 -5.92
CA ALA A 234 -23.77 -24.66 -5.49
C ALA A 234 -24.22 -25.27 -4.14
N ASP A 235 -23.89 -26.51 -3.86
CA ASP A 235 -24.22 -27.20 -2.62
C ASP A 235 -23.40 -26.67 -1.42
N VAL A 236 -22.10 -26.39 -1.60
CA VAL A 236 -21.23 -25.80 -0.59
C VAL A 236 -21.66 -24.35 -0.32
N LEU A 237 -21.96 -23.59 -1.37
CA LEU A 237 -22.48 -22.23 -1.24
C LEU A 237 -23.84 -22.21 -0.49
N TYR A 238 -24.75 -23.14 -0.78
CA TYR A 238 -26.05 -23.24 -0.12
C TYR A 238 -25.91 -23.59 1.36
N ARG A 239 -25.03 -24.52 1.71
CA ARG A 239 -24.77 -24.92 3.11
C ARG A 239 -23.94 -23.93 3.88
N ALA A 240 -23.41 -22.89 3.22
CA ALA A 240 -22.48 -21.91 3.78
C ALA A 240 -21.24 -22.60 4.41
N GLU A 241 -20.77 -23.65 3.78
CA GLU A 241 -19.48 -24.29 4.10
C GLU A 241 -18.36 -23.46 3.47
N ASP A 242 -17.16 -23.53 4.06
CA ASP A 242 -15.98 -22.80 3.58
C ASP A 242 -16.21 -21.29 3.40
N VAL A 243 -16.87 -20.66 4.36
CA VAL A 243 -17.03 -19.19 4.37
C VAL A 243 -15.72 -18.54 4.79
N TRP A 244 -15.26 -17.57 4.02
CA TRP A 244 -14.07 -16.82 4.33
C TRP A 244 -14.38 -15.55 5.13
N GLU A 245 -13.36 -15.10 5.85
CA GLU A 245 -13.35 -13.82 6.55
C GLU A 245 -12.09 -13.05 6.22
N VAL A 246 -12.17 -11.72 6.23
CA VAL A 246 -10.98 -10.89 6.17
C VAL A 246 -10.15 -11.15 7.43
N SER A 247 -8.86 -11.38 7.26
CA SER A 247 -7.95 -11.69 8.37
C SER A 247 -8.00 -10.62 9.45
N THR A 248 -7.92 -11.06 10.71
CA THR A 248 -7.93 -10.19 11.89
C THR A 248 -6.54 -10.11 12.51
N TYR A 249 -6.25 -9.00 13.18
CA TYR A 249 -5.02 -8.79 13.92
C TYR A 249 -5.28 -8.00 15.20
N ASN A 250 -4.31 -8.00 16.11
CA ASN A 250 -4.37 -7.25 17.34
C ASN A 250 -3.78 -5.84 17.15
N LEU A 251 -4.61 -4.81 17.34
CA LEU A 251 -4.23 -3.40 17.20
C LEU A 251 -3.35 -2.88 18.34
N THR A 252 -3.39 -3.53 19.51
CA THR A 252 -2.75 -3.03 20.73
C THR A 252 -1.61 -3.93 21.15
N GLY A 253 -0.46 -3.35 21.42
CA GLY A 253 0.69 -4.05 22.01
C GLY A 253 0.56 -4.36 23.51
N ASN A 254 -0.60 -4.10 24.12
CA ASN A 254 -0.87 -4.27 25.55
C ASN A 254 -1.97 -5.32 25.77
N SER A 255 -2.12 -5.74 27.03
CA SER A 255 -3.05 -6.79 27.50
C SER A 255 -4.55 -6.58 27.17
N SER A 256 -4.93 -5.47 26.58
CA SER A 256 -6.29 -5.26 26.05
C SER A 256 -6.30 -5.65 24.57
N ASN A 257 -6.60 -6.91 24.28
CA ASN A 257 -6.73 -7.42 22.92
C ASN A 257 -7.87 -6.71 22.17
N THR A 258 -7.53 -5.68 21.40
CA THR A 258 -8.47 -5.06 20.46
C THR A 258 -8.28 -5.71 19.11
N ILE A 259 -9.04 -6.78 18.87
CA ILE A 259 -9.01 -7.49 17.57
C ILE A 259 -9.78 -6.66 16.55
N SER A 260 -9.17 -6.41 15.40
CA SER A 260 -9.77 -5.73 14.25
C SER A 260 -9.50 -6.49 12.98
N GLN A 261 -10.42 -6.39 12.02
CA GLN A 261 -10.16 -6.85 10.66
C GLN A 261 -9.16 -5.91 9.99
N ILE A 262 -8.23 -6.47 9.24
CA ILE A 262 -7.32 -5.66 8.44
C ILE A 262 -8.12 -4.91 7.38
N GLN A 263 -7.87 -3.61 7.24
CA GLN A 263 -8.46 -2.83 6.16
C GLN A 263 -7.62 -3.04 4.88
N PRO A 264 -8.22 -3.01 3.69
CA PRO A 264 -7.45 -3.00 2.45
C PRO A 264 -6.43 -1.85 2.43
N TYR A 265 -5.25 -2.11 1.95
CA TYR A 265 -4.16 -1.13 1.87
C TYR A 265 -3.40 -1.27 0.55
N TYR A 266 -2.87 -0.15 0.07
CA TYR A 266 -2.01 -0.12 -1.11
C TYR A 266 -0.58 -0.52 -0.74
N THR A 267 -0.04 -1.46 -1.51
CA THR A 267 1.36 -1.87 -1.38
C THR A 267 1.93 -2.27 -2.74
N MET A 268 3.25 -2.28 -2.85
CA MET A 268 3.91 -2.83 -4.04
C MET A 268 3.87 -4.35 -3.96
N VAL A 269 3.21 -4.97 -4.93
CA VAL A 269 3.09 -6.43 -5.03
C VAL A 269 3.90 -6.96 -6.20
N LYS A 270 4.50 -8.12 -5.98
CA LYS A 270 5.13 -8.92 -7.03
C LYS A 270 4.50 -10.30 -7.01
N THR A 271 3.61 -10.53 -7.95
CA THR A 271 2.86 -11.80 -8.04
C THR A 271 3.53 -12.79 -8.99
N ILE A 272 3.17 -14.06 -8.89
CA ILE A 272 3.76 -15.14 -9.70
C ILE A 272 3.58 -14.89 -11.20
N ASP A 273 2.44 -14.34 -11.58
CA ASP A 273 2.06 -14.06 -12.97
C ASP A 273 2.54 -12.69 -13.49
N ASN A 274 3.17 -11.87 -12.64
CA ASN A 274 3.70 -10.58 -13.01
C ASN A 274 5.11 -10.37 -12.42
N SER A 275 6.11 -10.34 -13.29
CA SER A 275 7.50 -10.10 -12.91
C SER A 275 7.80 -8.66 -12.48
N GLN A 276 6.93 -7.71 -12.82
CA GLN A 276 7.07 -6.30 -12.47
C GLN A 276 6.37 -6.00 -11.14
N ASN A 277 6.99 -5.12 -10.35
CA ASN A 277 6.34 -4.57 -9.16
C ASN A 277 5.17 -3.69 -9.59
N THR A 278 4.00 -3.92 -9.01
CA THR A 278 2.77 -3.18 -9.29
C THR A 278 2.16 -2.67 -8.00
N LEU A 279 1.66 -1.44 -8.01
CA LEU A 279 0.87 -0.94 -6.90
C LEU A 279 -0.46 -1.68 -6.86
N GLY A 280 -0.69 -2.43 -5.79
CA GLY A 280 -1.91 -3.22 -5.58
C GLY A 280 -2.59 -2.90 -4.26
N LEU A 281 -3.92 -2.94 -4.27
CA LEU A 281 -4.74 -2.93 -3.08
C LEU A 281 -4.91 -4.38 -2.63
N VAL A 282 -4.56 -4.68 -1.38
CA VAL A 282 -4.43 -6.07 -0.89
C VAL A 282 -5.26 -6.29 0.36
N VAL A 283 -5.89 -7.47 0.45
CA VAL A 283 -6.49 -8.00 1.66
C VAL A 283 -6.32 -9.51 1.73
N PRO A 284 -5.83 -10.06 2.87
CA PRO A 284 -5.75 -11.50 3.08
C PRO A 284 -7.05 -12.06 3.68
N TYR A 285 -7.37 -13.32 3.34
CA TYR A 285 -8.51 -14.06 3.87
C TYR A 285 -8.08 -15.27 4.70
N THR A 286 -8.90 -15.57 5.70
CA THR A 286 -8.89 -16.80 6.48
C THR A 286 -10.24 -17.51 6.34
N ILE A 287 -10.30 -18.82 6.57
CA ILE A 287 -11.58 -19.52 6.73
C ILE A 287 -12.18 -19.10 8.08
N SER A 288 -13.48 -18.88 8.11
CA SER A 288 -14.21 -18.55 9.35
C SER A 288 -13.90 -19.56 10.46
N GLY A 289 -13.50 -19.04 11.62
CA GLY A 289 -13.07 -19.85 12.77
C GLY A 289 -11.65 -20.44 12.67
N LYS A 290 -10.89 -20.18 11.58
CA LYS A 290 -9.48 -20.58 11.45
C LYS A 290 -8.58 -19.34 11.37
N GLN A 291 -7.29 -19.54 11.65
CA GLN A 291 -6.32 -18.44 11.71
C GLN A 291 -5.43 -18.35 10.46
N ASN A 292 -5.21 -19.47 9.78
CA ASN A 292 -4.32 -19.54 8.62
C ASN A 292 -4.85 -18.72 7.44
N ILE A 293 -3.96 -18.01 6.75
CA ILE A 293 -4.30 -17.36 5.49
C ILE A 293 -4.49 -18.42 4.42
N VAL A 294 -5.65 -18.38 3.74
CA VAL A 294 -5.99 -19.31 2.63
C VAL A 294 -5.89 -18.63 1.27
N SER A 295 -6.04 -17.33 1.25
CA SER A 295 -5.95 -16.55 0.00
C SER A 295 -5.68 -15.08 0.28
N TYR A 296 -5.32 -14.35 -0.76
CA TYR A 296 -5.30 -12.88 -0.76
C TYR A 296 -5.84 -12.34 -2.08
N LEU A 297 -6.54 -11.22 -1.98
CA LEU A 297 -7.10 -10.50 -3.12
C LEU A 297 -6.17 -9.35 -3.48
N VAL A 298 -5.90 -9.15 -4.78
CA VAL A 298 -5.11 -8.03 -5.28
C VAL A 298 -5.93 -7.26 -6.30
N GLY A 299 -6.22 -6.00 -6.01
CA GLY A 299 -6.75 -5.05 -6.96
C GLY A 299 -5.65 -4.15 -7.50
N SER A 300 -5.44 -4.11 -8.81
CA SER A 300 -4.41 -3.28 -9.44
C SER A 300 -4.95 -2.58 -10.68
N TYR A 301 -4.29 -1.50 -11.08
CA TYR A 301 -4.60 -0.82 -12.32
C TYR A 301 -3.38 -0.91 -13.24
N GLN A 302 -3.52 -1.58 -14.38
CA GLN A 302 -2.42 -1.84 -15.31
C GLN A 302 -2.89 -1.68 -16.75
N ASN A 303 -2.06 -1.08 -17.60
CA ASN A 303 -2.33 -0.91 -19.02
C ASN A 303 -3.69 -0.23 -19.32
N GLY A 304 -4.14 0.66 -18.45
CA GLY A 304 -5.41 1.36 -18.62
C GLY A 304 -6.64 0.59 -18.11
N GLU A 305 -6.46 -0.56 -17.48
CA GLU A 305 -7.54 -1.43 -17.00
C GLU A 305 -7.41 -1.76 -15.51
N ALA A 306 -8.56 -1.83 -14.84
CA ALA A 306 -8.66 -2.30 -13.46
C ALA A 306 -8.66 -3.84 -13.46
N ASN A 307 -7.70 -4.43 -12.75
CA ASN A 307 -7.54 -5.88 -12.61
C ASN A 307 -7.78 -6.31 -11.17
N LEU A 308 -8.61 -7.31 -10.98
CA LEU A 308 -8.86 -7.93 -9.68
C LEU A 308 -8.49 -9.40 -9.76
N LYS A 309 -7.52 -9.83 -8.94
CA LYS A 309 -7.01 -11.20 -8.93
C LYS A 309 -7.06 -11.78 -7.54
N LEU A 310 -7.57 -13.00 -7.44
CA LEU A 310 -7.58 -13.80 -6.22
C LEU A 310 -6.47 -14.86 -6.31
N TYR A 311 -5.57 -14.85 -5.35
CA TYR A 311 -4.51 -15.84 -5.21
C TYR A 311 -4.86 -16.75 -4.04
N THR A 312 -5.01 -18.05 -4.32
CA THR A 312 -5.34 -19.07 -3.31
C THR A 312 -4.15 -19.98 -3.06
N TYR A 313 -3.96 -20.32 -1.80
CA TYR A 313 -2.96 -21.32 -1.40
C TYR A 313 -3.56 -22.72 -1.49
N PRO A 314 -2.74 -23.75 -1.78
CA PRO A 314 -3.17 -25.14 -1.67
C PRO A 314 -3.72 -25.45 -0.26
N GLU A 315 -4.67 -26.37 -0.15
CA GLU A 315 -5.36 -26.69 1.11
C GLU A 315 -4.40 -27.22 2.21
N ASP A 316 -3.31 -27.86 1.80
CA ASP A 316 -2.26 -28.37 2.68
C ASP A 316 -1.22 -27.32 3.09
N SER A 317 -1.33 -26.10 2.57
CA SER A 317 -0.41 -25.01 2.89
C SER A 317 -0.68 -24.48 4.30
N ASN A 318 0.39 -24.39 5.09
CA ASN A 318 0.32 -23.77 6.40
C ASN A 318 0.82 -22.32 6.34
N VAL A 319 0.03 -21.43 5.72
CA VAL A 319 0.38 -20.01 5.64
C VAL A 319 -0.02 -19.31 6.92
N LEU A 320 0.94 -18.65 7.55
CA LEU A 320 0.79 -18.01 8.85
C LEU A 320 -0.28 -16.91 8.81
N GLY A 321 -1.25 -16.95 9.72
CA GLY A 321 -2.22 -15.89 9.90
C GLY A 321 -1.70 -14.76 10.80
N LEU A 322 -2.35 -13.60 10.76
CA LEU A 322 -1.87 -12.41 11.48
C LEU A 322 -1.89 -12.59 13.00
N MET A 323 -2.89 -13.28 13.54
CA MET A 323 -2.94 -13.61 14.98
C MET A 323 -1.89 -14.66 15.39
N GLN A 324 -1.54 -15.56 14.47
CA GLN A 324 -0.46 -16.51 14.70
C GLN A 324 0.90 -15.84 14.67
N LEU A 325 1.07 -14.81 13.83
CA LEU A 325 2.27 -13.97 13.83
C LEU A 325 2.46 -13.27 15.18
N ASP A 326 1.41 -12.67 15.75
CA ASP A 326 1.47 -12.08 17.09
C ASP A 326 1.98 -13.10 18.12
N THR A 327 1.45 -14.33 18.08
CA THR A 327 1.91 -15.41 18.97
C THR A 327 3.38 -15.76 18.74
N GLN A 328 3.81 -15.80 17.49
CA GLN A 328 5.21 -16.10 17.15
C GLN A 328 6.17 -14.98 17.63
N ILE A 329 5.75 -13.72 17.52
CA ILE A 329 6.49 -12.56 18.05
C ILE A 329 6.59 -12.65 19.58
N GLU A 330 5.50 -12.97 20.27
CA GLU A 330 5.46 -13.10 21.73
C GLU A 330 6.30 -14.28 22.25
N GLN A 331 6.40 -15.35 21.48
CA GLN A 331 7.22 -16.52 21.82
C GLN A 331 8.72 -16.29 21.60
N ASN A 332 9.10 -15.30 20.79
CA ASN A 332 10.48 -14.93 20.62
C ASN A 332 10.94 -14.02 21.78
N GLU A 333 11.72 -14.58 22.70
CA GLU A 333 12.12 -13.92 23.94
C GLU A 333 12.85 -12.59 23.72
N GLU A 334 13.72 -12.51 22.72
CA GLU A 334 14.49 -11.30 22.39
C GLU A 334 13.57 -10.19 21.85
N ILE A 335 12.70 -10.53 20.89
CA ILE A 335 11.76 -9.58 20.29
C ILE A 335 10.75 -9.11 21.35
N TYR A 336 10.21 -10.06 22.13
CA TYR A 336 9.29 -9.75 23.22
C TYR A 336 9.88 -8.76 24.24
N LYS A 337 11.12 -8.96 24.67
CA LYS A 337 11.82 -8.05 25.60
C LYS A 337 11.95 -6.64 25.02
N GLN A 338 12.32 -6.54 23.74
CA GLN A 338 12.45 -5.24 23.09
C GLN A 338 11.10 -4.51 23.01
N ILE A 339 10.01 -5.19 22.66
CA ILE A 339 8.68 -4.59 22.60
C ILE A 339 8.16 -4.24 24.00
N ALA A 340 8.32 -5.14 24.97
CA ALA A 340 7.91 -4.94 26.35
C ALA A 340 8.61 -3.71 27.00
N SER A 341 9.86 -3.45 26.64
CA SER A 341 10.60 -2.27 27.12
C SER A 341 10.01 -0.94 26.66
N LEU A 342 9.21 -0.93 25.60
CA LEU A 342 8.51 0.26 25.11
C LEU A 342 7.21 0.55 25.89
N ASN A 343 6.70 -0.42 26.65
CA ASN A 343 5.48 -0.27 27.44
C ASN A 343 5.75 0.44 28.76
N VAL A 344 5.93 1.74 28.70
CA VAL A 344 6.24 2.59 29.85
C VAL A 344 4.95 3.24 30.38
N SER A 345 4.88 3.49 31.70
CA SER A 345 3.73 4.18 32.30
C SER A 345 3.49 5.55 31.63
N GLY A 346 2.24 5.83 31.29
CA GLY A 346 1.85 7.06 30.57
C GLY A 346 1.99 6.98 29.05
N THR A 347 2.30 5.79 28.50
CA THR A 347 2.33 5.57 27.05
C THR A 347 1.34 4.49 26.62
N LYS A 348 0.94 4.56 25.35
CA LYS A 348 0.15 3.55 24.66
C LYS A 348 0.92 3.03 23.47
N LEU A 349 0.99 1.71 23.31
CA LEU A 349 1.51 1.08 22.09
C LEU A 349 0.36 0.77 21.14
N THR A 350 0.57 1.08 19.86
CA THR A 350 -0.32 0.70 18.75
C THR A 350 0.48 0.02 17.67
N LYS A 351 -0.13 -0.96 17.04
CA LYS A 351 0.47 -1.76 15.98
C LYS A 351 -0.25 -1.47 14.66
N ASN A 352 0.48 -1.53 13.56
CA ASN A 352 -0.07 -1.55 12.22
C ASN A 352 0.66 -2.62 11.40
N ILE A 353 -0.09 -3.51 10.78
CA ILE A 353 0.46 -4.62 10.02
C ILE A 353 0.12 -4.49 8.54
N VAL A 354 1.11 -4.78 7.71
CA VAL A 354 0.99 -4.85 6.26
C VAL A 354 1.51 -6.22 5.80
N VAL A 355 0.75 -6.91 4.98
CA VAL A 355 1.14 -8.17 4.36
C VAL A 355 1.46 -7.93 2.89
N VAL A 356 2.70 -8.16 2.51
CA VAL A 356 3.18 -7.90 1.15
C VAL A 356 3.36 -9.22 0.42
N PRO A 357 2.57 -9.49 -0.62
CA PRO A 357 2.79 -10.64 -1.48
C PRO A 357 4.07 -10.48 -2.31
N VAL A 358 4.98 -11.43 -2.17
CA VAL A 358 6.25 -11.48 -2.93
C VAL A 358 6.39 -12.86 -3.56
N ASN A 359 6.17 -12.95 -4.88
CA ASN A 359 6.06 -14.21 -5.61
C ASN A 359 4.96 -15.11 -4.99
N ASN A 360 5.32 -16.28 -4.44
CA ASN A 360 4.40 -17.20 -3.76
C ASN A 360 4.52 -17.16 -2.22
N LYS A 361 5.18 -16.16 -1.67
CA LYS A 361 5.36 -15.98 -0.22
C LYS A 361 4.72 -14.70 0.26
N LEU A 362 4.38 -14.65 1.54
CA LEU A 362 3.95 -13.43 2.22
C LEU A 362 5.09 -12.91 3.08
N LEU A 363 5.35 -11.62 2.94
CA LEU A 363 6.19 -10.85 3.85
C LEU A 363 5.26 -10.04 4.76
N TYR A 364 5.38 -10.24 6.06
CA TYR A 364 4.65 -9.51 7.09
C TYR A 364 5.53 -8.37 7.59
N VAL A 365 4.97 -7.19 7.68
CA VAL A 365 5.64 -6.00 8.22
C VAL A 365 4.74 -5.38 9.28
N GLU A 366 5.14 -5.46 10.55
CA GLU A 366 4.41 -4.88 11.66
C GLU A 366 5.18 -3.67 12.20
N ALA A 367 4.57 -2.50 12.12
CA ALA A 367 5.11 -1.26 12.68
C ALA A 367 4.53 -1.02 14.08
N ILE A 368 5.40 -0.74 15.04
CA ILE A 368 5.05 -0.52 16.45
C ILE A 368 5.27 0.95 16.80
N TYR A 369 4.18 1.60 17.15
CA TYR A 369 4.14 3.02 17.53
C TYR A 369 3.92 3.18 19.02
N GLN A 370 4.57 4.18 19.59
CA GLN A 370 4.38 4.62 20.97
C GLN A 370 3.79 6.03 20.97
N GLN A 371 2.77 6.25 21.77
CA GLN A 371 2.11 7.55 21.95
C GLN A 371 2.02 7.88 23.45
N TYR A 372 2.34 9.10 23.84
CA TYR A 372 2.16 9.60 25.20
C TYR A 372 0.67 9.93 25.43
N ILE A 373 0.07 9.33 26.48
CA ILE A 373 -1.39 9.45 26.75
C ILE A 373 -1.74 10.78 27.41
N ASN A 374 -0.79 11.35 28.15
CA ASN A 374 -0.99 12.54 28.98
C ASN A 374 -0.79 13.88 28.23
N GLU A 375 -0.47 13.83 26.95
CA GLU A 375 -0.31 15.01 26.09
C GLU A 375 -1.46 15.07 25.09
N GLU A 376 -2.25 16.13 25.13
CA GLU A 376 -3.52 16.29 24.37
C GLU A 376 -3.33 16.22 22.85
N ASN A 377 -2.10 16.45 22.36
CA ASN A 377 -1.74 16.42 20.94
C ASN A 377 -0.53 15.52 20.62
N ALA A 378 -0.24 14.54 21.48
CA ALA A 378 0.89 13.64 21.23
C ALA A 378 0.66 12.79 19.96
N LEU A 379 1.59 12.86 19.03
CA LEU A 379 1.58 12.03 17.82
C LEU A 379 2.18 10.65 18.11
N PRO A 380 1.67 9.58 17.50
CA PRO A 380 2.30 8.27 17.56
C PRO A 380 3.69 8.32 16.90
N ILE A 381 4.69 7.82 17.60
CA ILE A 381 6.09 7.78 17.14
C ILE A 381 6.44 6.34 16.82
N LEU A 382 6.92 6.07 15.60
CA LEU A 382 7.45 4.77 15.22
C LEU A 382 8.67 4.43 16.09
N LYS A 383 8.65 3.27 16.74
CA LYS A 383 9.72 2.80 17.64
C LYS A 383 10.42 1.56 17.11
N LYS A 384 9.68 0.61 16.59
CA LYS A 384 10.20 -0.65 16.08
C LYS A 384 9.42 -1.11 14.87
N ILE A 385 10.08 -1.90 14.04
CA ILE A 385 9.46 -2.66 12.95
C ILE A 385 9.82 -4.11 13.14
N VAL A 386 8.81 -4.97 13.08
CA VAL A 386 8.96 -6.42 13.03
C VAL A 386 8.68 -6.87 11.60
N VAL A 387 9.54 -7.69 11.05
CA VAL A 387 9.33 -8.35 9.75
C VAL A 387 9.33 -9.86 9.92
N ALA A 388 8.45 -10.54 9.18
CA ALA A 388 8.37 -11.99 9.21
C ALA A 388 8.13 -12.59 7.83
N SER A 389 8.63 -13.79 7.59
CA SER A 389 8.37 -14.58 6.39
C SER A 389 8.53 -16.07 6.71
N GLY A 390 7.47 -16.85 6.50
CA GLY A 390 7.41 -18.23 6.96
C GLY A 390 7.55 -18.32 8.49
N ASN A 391 8.48 -19.11 8.97
CA ASN A 391 8.71 -19.33 10.42
C ASN A 391 9.75 -18.36 11.03
N LYS A 392 10.23 -17.38 10.28
CA LYS A 392 11.29 -16.46 10.72
C LYS A 392 10.70 -15.09 11.03
N VAL A 393 11.15 -14.51 12.15
CA VAL A 393 10.75 -13.18 12.61
C VAL A 393 12.00 -12.40 13.00
N ALA A 394 12.08 -11.15 12.59
CA ALA A 394 13.16 -10.25 12.96
C ALA A 394 12.63 -8.86 13.33
N ILE A 395 13.35 -8.13 14.17
CA ILE A 395 13.01 -6.79 14.63
C ILE A 395 14.15 -5.81 14.32
N GLY A 396 13.80 -4.56 14.08
CA GLY A 396 14.75 -3.46 13.91
C GLY A 396 14.17 -2.12 14.34
N ASN A 397 14.98 -1.09 14.37
CA ASN A 397 14.55 0.29 14.63
C ASN A 397 13.88 0.91 13.40
N ASP A 398 14.21 0.42 12.23
CA ASP A 398 13.62 0.77 10.95
C ASP A 398 13.45 -0.47 10.06
N LEU A 399 12.80 -0.28 8.91
CA LEU A 399 12.52 -1.38 7.97
C LEU A 399 13.79 -2.01 7.40
N LYS A 400 14.83 -1.20 7.15
CA LYS A 400 16.09 -1.67 6.59
C LYS A 400 16.82 -2.60 7.57
N GLU A 401 16.89 -2.20 8.83
CA GLU A 401 17.51 -2.99 9.90
C GLU A 401 16.72 -4.29 10.12
N ALA A 402 15.40 -4.21 10.28
CA ALA A 402 14.54 -5.37 10.47
C ALA A 402 14.65 -6.37 9.31
N PHE A 403 14.67 -5.86 8.07
CA PHE A 403 14.82 -6.70 6.88
C PHE A 403 16.22 -7.32 6.79
N SER A 404 17.28 -6.55 7.10
CA SER A 404 18.65 -7.07 7.13
C SER A 404 18.80 -8.19 8.15
N ASN A 405 18.19 -8.06 9.33
CA ASN A 405 18.18 -9.07 10.37
C ASN A 405 17.44 -10.34 9.91
N LEU A 406 16.28 -10.18 9.21
CA LEU A 406 15.54 -11.30 8.66
C LEU A 406 16.34 -12.05 7.58
N VAL A 407 16.98 -11.31 6.66
CA VAL A 407 17.79 -11.88 5.57
C VAL A 407 19.04 -12.55 6.12
N SER A 408 19.69 -11.98 7.12
CA SER A 408 20.85 -12.60 7.78
C SER A 408 20.50 -13.96 8.39
N GLN A 409 19.31 -14.09 9.01
CA GLN A 409 18.80 -15.38 9.47
C GLN A 409 18.53 -16.35 8.31
N ASN A 410 18.15 -15.85 7.13
CA ASN A 410 17.95 -16.65 5.92
C ASN A 410 19.29 -17.05 5.28
N ALA A 411 20.24 -16.12 5.22
CA ALA A 411 21.56 -16.39 4.65
C ALA A 411 22.30 -17.49 5.41
N ILE A 412 22.23 -17.46 6.75
CA ILE A 412 22.85 -18.51 7.59
C ILE A 412 22.25 -19.90 7.29
N GLY A 413 20.92 -20.02 7.08
CA GLY A 413 20.28 -21.29 6.79
C GLY A 413 20.48 -21.79 5.35
N ILE A 414 20.37 -20.89 4.37
CA ILE A 414 20.43 -21.22 2.94
C ILE A 414 21.88 -21.47 2.49
N GLU A 415 22.84 -20.66 2.98
CA GLU A 415 24.26 -20.85 2.70
C GLU A 415 24.76 -22.20 3.21
N ILE A 416 24.29 -22.64 4.39
CA ILE A 416 24.71 -23.91 4.99
C ILE A 416 23.98 -25.13 4.36
N GLU A 417 22.68 -25.02 4.04
CA GLU A 417 21.92 -26.18 3.53
C GLU A 417 22.17 -26.51 2.06
N ASN A 418 22.44 -25.52 1.21
CA ASN A 418 22.50 -25.71 -0.25
C ASN A 418 23.90 -25.63 -0.87
N THR A 419 24.93 -25.26 -0.11
CA THR A 419 26.30 -25.20 -0.65
C THR A 419 26.95 -26.59 -0.56
N GLU A 420 27.03 -27.28 -1.68
CA GLU A 420 27.77 -28.53 -1.83
C GLU A 420 29.15 -28.31 -2.49
N ASP A 421 29.54 -27.08 -2.75
CA ASP A 421 30.81 -26.69 -3.32
C ASP A 421 31.82 -26.39 -2.21
N ILE A 422 33.00 -27.03 -2.27
CA ILE A 422 34.06 -26.89 -1.25
C ILE A 422 34.63 -25.45 -1.27
N GLU A 423 34.77 -24.82 -2.45
CA GLU A 423 35.32 -23.49 -2.58
C GLU A 423 34.38 -22.44 -1.94
N ASP A 424 33.08 -22.57 -2.18
CA ASP A 424 32.07 -21.71 -1.54
C ASP A 424 32.02 -21.87 -0.01
N LEU A 425 32.15 -23.12 0.49
CA LEU A 425 32.21 -23.39 1.93
C LEU A 425 33.44 -22.76 2.59
N ILE A 426 34.60 -22.80 1.91
CA ILE A 426 35.83 -22.14 2.38
C ILE A 426 35.64 -20.64 2.46
N GLU A 427 35.02 -20.00 1.45
CA GLU A 427 34.73 -18.57 1.44
C GLU A 427 33.81 -18.16 2.60
N LEU A 428 32.78 -18.94 2.90
CA LEU A 428 31.90 -18.75 4.04
C LEU A 428 32.59 -18.90 5.39
N ILE A 429 33.52 -19.83 5.51
CA ILE A 429 34.34 -20.02 6.72
C ILE A 429 35.24 -18.83 6.95
N ILE A 430 35.90 -18.29 5.91
CA ILE A 430 36.73 -17.10 6.00
C ILE A 430 35.89 -15.91 6.48
N LYS A 431 34.70 -15.72 5.91
CA LYS A 431 33.78 -14.64 6.30
C LYS A 431 33.30 -14.78 7.76
N ALA A 432 32.97 -15.99 8.18
CA ALA A 432 32.57 -16.26 9.57
C ALA A 432 33.71 -16.01 10.56
N ASN A 433 34.95 -16.36 10.19
CA ASN A 433 36.12 -16.08 11.01
C ASN A 433 36.40 -14.56 11.15
N ASN A 434 36.25 -13.81 10.07
CA ASN A 434 36.41 -12.34 10.12
C ASN A 434 35.35 -11.66 11.02
N ASN A 435 34.11 -12.17 11.01
CA ASN A 435 33.05 -11.69 11.91
C ASN A 435 33.39 -12.00 13.38
N LEU A 436 33.89 -13.21 13.65
CA LEU A 436 34.34 -13.62 14.98
C LEU A 436 35.51 -12.73 15.51
N GLU A 437 36.44 -12.36 14.66
CA GLU A 437 37.51 -11.42 15.01
C GLU A 437 36.97 -10.04 15.34
N GLN A 438 35.96 -9.54 14.59
CA GLN A 438 35.32 -8.26 14.85
C GLN A 438 34.52 -8.26 16.15
N SER A 439 33.70 -9.28 16.40
CA SER A 439 32.94 -9.41 17.64
C SER A 439 33.84 -9.54 18.86
N SER A 440 34.95 -10.26 18.71
CA SER A 440 36.00 -10.38 19.75
C SER A 440 36.69 -9.03 20.03
N ALA A 441 37.07 -8.28 18.99
CA ALA A 441 37.72 -6.97 19.11
C ALA A 441 36.79 -5.93 19.76
N ASN A 442 35.49 -6.03 19.53
CA ASN A 442 34.47 -5.15 20.11
C ASN A 442 34.03 -5.58 21.53
N GLY A 443 34.50 -6.71 22.03
CA GLY A 443 34.12 -7.26 23.35
C GLY A 443 32.66 -7.70 23.43
N ASP A 444 32.03 -7.99 22.29
CA ASP A 444 30.66 -8.48 22.21
C ASP A 444 30.65 -10.02 22.38
N TRP A 445 30.60 -10.45 23.62
CA TRP A 445 30.64 -11.87 24.00
C TRP A 445 29.46 -12.68 23.50
N GLU A 446 28.29 -12.05 23.34
CA GLU A 446 27.09 -12.72 22.84
C GLU A 446 27.20 -13.00 21.33
N MET A 447 27.63 -11.99 20.56
CA MET A 447 27.86 -12.13 19.13
C MET A 447 29.00 -13.11 18.85
N MET A 448 30.06 -13.05 19.63
CA MET A 448 31.20 -13.98 19.55
C MET A 448 30.76 -15.44 19.76
N GLY A 449 29.83 -15.71 20.68
CA GLY A 449 29.26 -17.06 20.86
C GLY A 449 28.54 -17.56 19.62
N LYS A 450 27.70 -16.70 19.01
CA LYS A 450 26.98 -17.00 17.77
C LYS A 450 27.94 -17.20 16.58
N ASP A 451 28.97 -16.40 16.46
CA ASP A 451 29.97 -16.51 15.40
C ASP A 451 30.79 -17.80 15.52
N VAL A 452 31.08 -18.25 16.73
CA VAL A 452 31.74 -19.55 17.00
C VAL A 452 30.84 -20.72 16.59
N GLU A 453 29.56 -20.70 16.96
CA GLU A 453 28.60 -21.76 16.56
C GLU A 453 28.46 -21.85 15.05
N LYS A 454 28.40 -20.69 14.38
CA LYS A 454 28.36 -20.61 12.91
C LYS A 454 29.61 -21.20 12.28
N LEU A 455 30.78 -20.84 12.75
CA LEU A 455 32.05 -21.34 12.25
C LEU A 455 32.13 -22.84 12.41
N GLN A 456 31.72 -23.41 13.56
CA GLN A 456 31.68 -24.83 13.81
C GLN A 456 30.75 -25.59 12.86
N SER A 457 29.55 -25.03 12.59
CA SER A 457 28.60 -25.64 11.67
C SER A 457 29.10 -25.68 10.23
N LEU A 458 29.78 -24.63 9.77
CA LEU A 458 30.39 -24.55 8.44
C LEU A 458 31.54 -25.52 8.27
N VAL A 459 32.43 -25.64 9.29
CA VAL A 459 33.56 -26.58 9.30
C VAL A 459 33.04 -28.02 9.25
N LYS A 460 32.01 -28.35 10.03
CA LYS A 460 31.41 -29.68 10.00
C LYS A 460 30.84 -30.04 8.62
N LYS A 461 30.15 -29.08 7.96
CA LYS A 461 29.61 -29.31 6.63
C LYS A 461 30.69 -29.44 5.57
N LEU A 462 31.78 -28.70 5.67
CA LEU A 462 32.95 -28.86 4.80
C LEU A 462 33.53 -30.28 4.95
N GLU A 463 33.63 -30.78 6.17
CA GLU A 463 34.10 -32.14 6.43
C GLU A 463 33.19 -33.22 5.81
N GLU A 464 31.87 -33.05 5.94
CA GLU A 464 30.89 -33.96 5.35
C GLU A 464 30.94 -33.93 3.82
N THR A 465 31.05 -32.74 3.21
CA THR A 465 31.14 -32.56 1.73
C THR A 465 32.44 -33.13 1.19
N TYR A 466 33.57 -32.86 1.84
CA TYR A 466 34.87 -33.42 1.48
C TYR A 466 34.89 -34.95 1.54
N ASN A 467 34.30 -35.54 2.56
CA ASN A 467 34.20 -36.99 2.69
C ASN A 467 33.31 -37.63 1.63
N LYS A 468 32.23 -36.95 1.21
CA LYS A 468 31.39 -37.37 0.08
C LYS A 468 32.11 -37.33 -1.25
N GLU A 469 32.91 -36.32 -1.53
CA GLU A 469 33.70 -36.25 -2.75
C GLU A 469 34.83 -37.29 -2.79
N LYS A 470 35.48 -37.51 -1.65
CA LYS A 470 36.52 -38.52 -1.53
C LYS A 470 35.97 -39.93 -1.74
N SER A 471 34.76 -40.25 -1.26
CA SER A 471 34.12 -41.53 -1.52
C SER A 471 33.70 -41.70 -2.99
N LYS A 472 33.22 -40.65 -3.65
CA LYS A 472 32.91 -40.68 -5.08
C LYS A 472 34.15 -40.92 -5.95
N ASN A 473 35.29 -40.32 -5.60
CA ASN A 473 36.56 -40.54 -6.33
C ASN A 473 37.13 -41.94 -6.11
N ASN A 474 37.01 -42.53 -4.92
CA ASN A 474 37.40 -43.88 -4.67
C ASN A 474 36.52 -44.92 -5.43
N ASP A 475 35.22 -44.66 -5.60
CA ASP A 475 34.33 -45.52 -6.38
C ASP A 475 34.62 -45.41 -7.91
N LEU A 476 35.13 -44.27 -8.38
CA LEU A 476 35.57 -44.06 -9.75
C LEU A 476 36.88 -44.80 -10.06
N ASP A 477 37.84 -44.81 -9.14
CA ASP A 477 39.10 -45.56 -9.27
C ASP A 477 38.84 -47.07 -9.28
N ILE A 478 37.91 -47.57 -8.47
CA ILE A 478 37.53 -49.00 -8.45
C ILE A 478 36.81 -49.40 -9.75
N THR A 479 36.06 -48.47 -10.39
CA THR A 479 35.40 -48.73 -11.68
C THR A 479 36.36 -48.68 -12.86
N LEU A 480 37.41 -47.86 -12.82
CA LEU A 480 38.47 -47.82 -13.83
C LEU A 480 39.37 -49.07 -13.80
N ASP A 481 39.75 -49.53 -12.61
CA ASP A 481 40.54 -50.75 -12.42
C ASP A 481 39.78 -52.02 -12.89
N ASN A 482 38.45 -52.06 -12.71
CA ASN A 482 37.59 -53.14 -13.22
C ASN A 482 37.35 -53.11 -14.74
N THR A 483 37.53 -51.97 -15.40
CA THR A 483 37.40 -51.82 -16.87
C THR A 483 38.69 -52.18 -17.61
N GLU A 484 39.87 -51.92 -17.04
CA GLU A 484 41.14 -52.36 -17.58
C GLU A 484 41.34 -53.88 -17.50
N ASN A 485 40.93 -54.53 -16.40
CA ASN A 485 40.97 -55.99 -16.24
C ASN A 485 39.95 -56.74 -17.14
N LYS A 486 38.93 -56.12 -17.71
CA LYS A 486 38.00 -56.72 -18.67
C LYS A 486 38.50 -56.66 -20.09
N THR A 487 39.34 -55.68 -20.43
CA THR A 487 39.91 -55.53 -21.81
C THR A 487 41.12 -56.40 -22.06
N GLU A 488 41.83 -56.90 -21.03
CA GLU A 488 42.92 -57.89 -21.20
C GLU A 488 42.42 -59.36 -21.35
N ASN A 489 41.22 -59.66 -20.80
CA ASN A 489 40.71 -61.05 -20.89
C ASN A 489 39.91 -61.35 -22.20
N GLU A 490 39.63 -60.36 -23.04
CA GLU A 490 38.99 -60.60 -24.35
C GLU A 490 39.97 -60.71 -25.51
N LYS A 491 41.30 -60.51 -25.33
CA LYS A 491 42.30 -60.66 -26.41
C LYS A 491 42.88 -62.06 -26.55
N ASP A 492 42.58 -62.96 -25.57
CA ASP A 492 43.11 -64.36 -25.60
C ASP A 492 42.12 -65.44 -26.07
N LYS A 493 41.04 -65.05 -26.76
CA LYS A 493 40.03 -65.96 -27.32
C LYS A 493 39.73 -65.75 -28.78
N VAL A 494 40.75 -65.55 -29.62
CA VAL A 494 40.65 -65.75 -31.07
C VAL A 494 41.97 -66.23 -31.57
N ILE A 495 42.20 -67.54 -31.49
CA ILE A 495 42.92 -68.40 -32.42
C ILE A 495 42.23 -69.76 -32.41
#